data_71f1da11c928fa67b680a4a8a815893e
#
_entry.id   71f1da11c928fa67b680a4a8a815893e
#
_cell.length_a   1.000
_cell.length_b   1.000
_cell.length_c   1.000
_cell.angle_alpha   90.00
_cell.angle_beta   90.00
_cell.angle_gamma   90.00
#
_symmetry.space_group_name_H-M   'P 1'
#
loop_
_entity.id
_entity.type
_entity.pdbx_description
1 polymer ?
#
loop_
_entity_poly.entity_id
_entity_poly.type
_entity_poly.pdbx_seq_one_letter_code
_entity_poly.pdbx_strand_id
1 'polypeptide(L)'
;TNKSIVFDKYDNKDIFASSNITLGNGATNHIKDLLILHPEDSNDSIPMYLRYPNEGRTLDAINNLRISTQNGLVPISNFVDIKAANTTGNIIRVDSKNAINIQADVKPGVFADFKVRELEYVLGITDEPPFIRGKLMTDLPRYNLDGNVRAELIGENQDQQEAQSFLTKAFSVALFMMLMILLLQFNSFYSGLLILFAVVMSTAGVLIGLMITGQAFGIVMTGVGVIALAGIVVNNNIILIDTFDFLKTKTESVKEAIIKTGAQRLRPVLLTTTTTVLGLLPMVTMTNIDFVTREVTRGSPDTQWWVQLSTAIVFGLIFATVLTLIVTPSALMLKENVVNWYKNKAKS
;
A
#
# COMPACT_ATOMS: atom_id res chain seq x y z
N THR A 1 35.82 28.64 31.88
CA THR A 1 34.52 29.36 31.88
C THR A 1 33.47 28.39 31.34
N ASN A 2 32.66 27.91 32.26
CA ASN A 2 31.52 27.09 31.93
C ASN A 2 30.48 27.95 31.13
N LYS A 3 30.30 27.65 29.86
CA LYS A 3 29.22 28.21 29.09
C LYS A 3 28.05 27.25 29.17
N SER A 4 26.98 27.64 29.84
CA SER A 4 25.70 26.96 29.76
C SER A 4 25.02 27.35 28.48
N ILE A 5 24.51 26.38 27.75
CA ILE A 5 23.70 26.56 26.55
C ILE A 5 22.24 26.54 27.03
N VAL A 6 21.57 27.68 26.89
CA VAL A 6 20.14 27.80 27.22
C VAL A 6 19.37 27.73 25.92
N PHE A 7 18.42 26.83 25.81
CA PHE A 7 17.51 26.69 24.66
C PHE A 7 16.21 27.42 25.00
N ASP A 8 16.00 28.59 24.41
CA ASP A 8 14.92 29.52 24.74
C ASP A 8 13.60 29.25 23.98
N LYS A 9 13.51 28.16 23.23
CA LYS A 9 12.40 27.97 22.27
C LYS A 9 11.50 26.74 22.52
N TYR A 10 11.78 25.92 23.52
CA TYR A 10 10.96 24.75 23.83
C TYR A 10 10.67 24.71 25.33
N ASP A 11 9.41 24.48 25.66
CA ASP A 11 8.95 24.38 27.06
C ASP A 11 9.69 23.21 27.72
N ASN A 12 10.33 23.51 28.85
CA ASN A 12 11.41 22.75 29.49
C ASN A 12 10.97 21.41 30.13
N LYS A 13 9.87 20.83 29.78
CA LYS A 13 9.38 19.63 30.49
C LYS A 13 10.03 18.33 30.11
N ASP A 14 10.62 18.20 28.91
CA ASP A 14 11.10 16.92 28.38
C ASP A 14 12.56 16.94 27.91
N ILE A 15 13.32 17.98 28.25
CA ILE A 15 14.77 17.93 28.03
C ILE A 15 15.35 17.13 29.19
N PHE A 16 15.60 15.86 29.02
CA PHE A 16 16.56 15.11 29.81
C PHE A 16 17.97 15.61 29.51
N ALA A 17 18.19 16.89 29.71
CA ALA A 17 19.51 17.42 29.87
C ALA A 17 19.93 17.00 31.27
N SER A 18 20.56 15.87 31.41
CA SER A 18 21.45 15.74 32.54
C SER A 18 22.48 16.84 32.37
N SER A 19 22.15 17.96 33.02
CA SER A 19 23.05 18.99 33.53
C SER A 19 24.51 18.94 33.06
N ASN A 20 24.98 20.04 32.56
CA ASN A 20 26.36 20.42 32.45
C ASN A 20 27.20 19.65 31.43
N ILE A 21 26.96 19.94 30.16
CA ILE A 21 27.97 19.68 29.14
C ILE A 21 29.08 20.73 29.35
N THR A 22 30.15 20.35 30.03
CA THR A 22 31.30 21.18 30.16
C THR A 22 32.16 20.99 28.92
N LEU A 23 32.03 21.91 27.96
CA LEU A 23 32.95 21.96 26.83
C LEU A 23 34.30 22.49 27.36
N GLY A 24 35.29 21.62 27.45
CA GLY A 24 36.66 22.04 27.74
C GLY A 24 37.15 23.01 26.67
N ASN A 25 37.93 24.01 27.06
CA ASN A 25 38.55 24.96 26.15
C ASN A 25 39.28 24.23 25.00
N GLY A 26 38.76 24.34 23.79
CA GLY A 26 39.46 23.95 22.56
C GLY A 26 39.27 22.54 22.02
N ALA A 27 38.43 21.71 22.62
CA ALA A 27 38.13 20.40 22.05
C ALA A 27 36.88 20.48 21.12
N THR A 28 37.06 20.27 19.84
CA THR A 28 36.01 19.92 18.91
C THR A 28 35.61 18.47 19.15
N ASN A 29 34.87 18.24 20.20
CA ASN A 29 34.20 16.95 20.34
C ASN A 29 32.99 16.96 19.40
N HIS A 30 33.04 16.13 18.39
CA HIS A 30 31.84 15.69 17.72
C HIS A 30 30.99 14.94 18.75
N ILE A 31 30.10 15.66 19.39
CA ILE A 31 29.06 15.04 20.21
C ILE A 31 28.01 14.57 19.21
N LYS A 32 28.22 13.38 18.71
CA LYS A 32 27.24 12.67 17.90
C LYS A 32 26.26 12.05 18.88
N ASP A 33 24.97 12.36 18.74
CA ASP A 33 23.88 11.72 19.45
C ASP A 33 23.72 12.04 20.95
N LEU A 34 24.01 13.26 21.39
CA LEU A 34 23.89 13.59 22.79
C LEU A 34 22.52 14.12 23.23
N LEU A 35 21.70 14.56 22.31
CA LEU A 35 20.31 14.99 22.59
C LEU A 35 19.38 14.44 21.49
N ILE A 36 18.50 13.56 21.91
CA ILE A 36 17.37 13.12 21.12
C ILE A 36 16.15 13.84 21.68
N LEU A 37 15.59 14.77 20.91
CA LEU A 37 14.29 15.38 21.23
C LEU A 37 13.21 14.50 20.63
N HIS A 38 12.33 14.00 21.48
CA HIS A 38 11.06 13.43 21.06
C HIS A 38 9.99 14.52 21.16
N PRO A 39 9.46 15.07 20.07
CA PRO A 39 8.28 15.90 20.11
C PRO A 39 7.12 15.08 20.67
N GLU A 40 6.28 15.66 21.52
CA GLU A 40 5.17 14.98 22.21
C GLU A 40 4.20 14.24 21.26
N ASP A 41 4.18 14.57 19.95
CA ASP A 41 3.27 14.04 18.94
C ASP A 41 3.93 13.20 17.84
N SER A 42 5.23 12.90 17.92
CA SER A 42 5.90 12.08 16.89
C SER A 42 6.87 11.08 17.49
N ASN A 43 6.84 9.85 16.96
CA ASN A 43 7.83 8.82 17.28
C ASN A 43 9.19 9.07 16.61
N ASP A 44 9.38 10.21 15.97
CA ASP A 44 10.59 10.54 15.25
C ASP A 44 11.61 11.25 16.14
N SER A 45 12.80 10.68 16.24
CA SER A 45 13.94 11.29 16.92
C SER A 45 14.60 12.35 16.03
N ILE A 46 14.70 13.58 16.52
CA ILE A 46 15.40 14.66 15.81
C ILE A 46 16.86 14.72 16.28
N PRO A 47 17.86 14.38 15.45
CA PRO A 47 19.25 14.49 15.82
C PRO A 47 19.68 15.96 15.95
N MET A 48 20.24 16.35 17.09
CA MET A 48 20.81 17.67 17.28
C MET A 48 22.32 17.64 17.11
N TYR A 49 22.82 18.56 16.29
CA TYR A 49 24.28 18.70 16.04
C TYR A 49 24.80 20.00 16.66
N LEU A 50 25.76 19.88 17.54
CA LEU A 50 26.50 21.03 18.04
C LEU A 50 27.67 21.34 17.11
N ARG A 51 27.69 22.53 16.55
CA ARG A 51 28.74 22.96 15.61
C ARG A 51 29.23 24.35 15.96
N TYR A 52 30.50 24.64 15.61
CA TYR A 52 31.00 26.02 15.67
C TYR A 52 30.21 26.93 14.68
N PRO A 53 30.12 28.25 14.98
CA PRO A 53 29.59 29.23 14.03
C PRO A 53 30.33 29.13 12.68
N ASN A 54 29.65 29.48 11.58
CA ASN A 54 30.23 29.36 10.24
C ASN A 54 31.57 30.10 10.07
N GLU A 55 31.76 31.20 10.77
CA GLU A 55 32.98 31.98 10.80
C GLU A 55 34.17 31.23 11.41
N GLY A 56 33.90 30.30 12.30
CA GLY A 56 34.92 29.48 12.97
C GLY A 56 35.19 28.12 12.29
N ARG A 57 34.59 27.84 11.12
CA ARG A 57 34.74 26.58 10.39
C ARG A 57 35.73 26.71 9.21
N THR A 58 36.89 27.24 9.47
CA THR A 58 37.97 27.43 8.46
C THR A 58 39.09 26.46 8.70
N LEU A 59 39.89 26.16 7.65
CA LEU A 59 41.16 25.39 7.80
C LEU A 59 42.12 26.05 8.78
N ASP A 60 42.14 27.38 8.80
CA ASP A 60 42.95 28.14 9.75
C ASP A 60 42.52 27.95 11.21
N ALA A 61 41.23 27.78 11.43
CA ALA A 61 40.74 27.46 12.78
C ALA A 61 41.22 26.08 13.27
N ILE A 62 41.38 25.12 12.36
CA ILE A 62 41.94 23.80 12.68
C ILE A 62 43.42 23.94 13.03
N ASN A 63 44.21 24.68 12.25
CA ASN A 63 45.60 24.92 12.49
C ASN A 63 45.86 25.63 13.84
N ASN A 64 44.94 26.50 14.24
CA ASN A 64 45.02 27.25 15.49
C ASN A 64 44.43 26.52 16.72
N LEU A 65 43.89 25.32 16.55
CA LEU A 65 43.47 24.48 17.66
C LEU A 65 44.65 24.21 18.59
N ARG A 66 44.47 24.43 19.89
CA ARG A 66 45.52 24.22 20.88
C ARG A 66 45.17 23.02 21.76
N ILE A 67 46.12 22.14 21.90
CA ILE A 67 46.07 20.97 22.78
C ILE A 67 46.72 21.30 24.09
N SER A 68 46.07 20.95 25.21
CA SER A 68 46.65 21.07 26.54
C SER A 68 47.67 19.95 26.75
N THR A 69 48.92 20.33 26.97
CA THR A 69 50.01 19.42 27.33
C THR A 69 50.52 19.74 28.74
N GLN A 70 51.36 18.87 29.30
CA GLN A 70 51.94 19.09 30.64
C GLN A 70 52.75 20.39 30.70
N ASN A 71 53.27 20.91 29.59
CA ASN A 71 54.06 22.10 29.47
C ASN A 71 53.31 23.33 28.91
N GLY A 72 51.99 23.25 28.83
CA GLY A 72 51.15 24.36 28.37
C GLY A 72 50.33 24.03 27.09
N LEU A 73 49.69 25.06 26.54
CA LEU A 73 48.84 24.94 25.34
C LEU A 73 49.72 25.03 24.07
N VAL A 74 49.76 23.94 23.29
CA VAL A 74 50.53 23.84 22.04
C VAL A 74 49.59 23.74 20.84
N PRO A 75 49.88 24.46 19.72
CA PRO A 75 49.07 24.37 18.51
C PRO A 75 49.11 22.96 17.92
N ILE A 76 47.98 22.49 17.40
CA ILE A 76 47.87 21.16 16.80
C ILE A 76 48.76 21.02 15.56
N SER A 77 48.98 22.13 14.85
CA SER A 77 49.88 22.18 13.68
C SER A 77 51.31 21.71 13.94
N ASN A 78 51.76 21.64 15.21
CA ASN A 78 53.08 21.10 15.55
C ASN A 78 53.15 19.55 15.51
N PHE A 79 51.98 18.90 15.49
CA PHE A 79 51.85 17.44 15.57
C PHE A 79 51.17 16.81 14.38
N VAL A 80 50.44 17.63 13.57
CA VAL A 80 49.61 17.15 12.47
C VAL A 80 49.91 17.91 11.20
N ASP A 81 50.17 17.17 10.12
CA ASP A 81 50.28 17.70 8.77
C ASP A 81 48.94 17.50 8.05
N ILE A 82 48.28 18.62 7.67
CA ILE A 82 46.96 18.59 7.02
C ILE A 82 47.16 18.49 5.52
N LYS A 83 46.74 17.37 4.94
CA LYS A 83 46.77 17.12 3.50
C LYS A 83 45.34 17.02 2.96
N ALA A 84 45.10 17.70 1.85
CA ALA A 84 43.86 17.52 1.11
C ALA A 84 43.86 16.11 0.51
N ALA A 85 42.87 15.32 0.87
CA ALA A 85 42.63 14.00 0.29
C ALA A 85 41.21 13.93 -0.26
N ASN A 86 41.04 13.15 -1.31
CA ASN A 86 39.70 12.85 -1.82
C ASN A 86 38.91 12.10 -0.75
N THR A 87 37.73 12.60 -0.42
CA THR A 87 36.81 11.89 0.46
C THR A 87 36.36 10.62 -0.24
N THR A 88 36.75 9.49 0.28
CA THR A 88 36.12 8.21 -0.09
C THR A 88 34.75 8.19 0.59
N GLY A 89 33.74 8.71 -0.09
CA GLY A 89 32.36 8.57 0.36
C GLY A 89 31.92 7.10 0.34
N ASN A 90 30.81 6.81 0.97
CA ASN A 90 30.23 5.47 0.89
C ASN A 90 29.93 5.15 -0.58
N ILE A 91 30.56 4.09 -1.10
CA ILE A 91 30.24 3.57 -2.43
C ILE A 91 29.01 2.70 -2.28
N ILE A 92 27.86 3.21 -2.73
CA ILE A 92 26.61 2.47 -2.79
C ILE A 92 26.67 1.58 -4.04
N ARG A 93 26.33 0.31 -3.87
CA ARG A 93 26.19 -0.63 -4.97
C ARG A 93 24.77 -1.18 -5.01
N VAL A 94 24.17 -1.13 -6.19
CA VAL A 94 22.89 -1.75 -6.50
C VAL A 94 23.15 -2.75 -7.62
N ASP A 95 22.73 -3.99 -7.47
CA ASP A 95 22.96 -5.09 -8.43
C ASP A 95 24.42 -5.21 -8.86
N SER A 96 25.34 -5.13 -7.88
CA SER A 96 26.79 -5.21 -8.09
C SER A 96 27.43 -4.07 -8.91
N LYS A 97 26.66 -3.02 -9.24
CA LYS A 97 27.13 -1.81 -9.95
C LYS A 97 27.23 -0.64 -8.99
N ASN A 98 28.19 0.24 -9.21
CA ASN A 98 28.30 1.48 -8.44
C ASN A 98 27.08 2.36 -8.76
N ALA A 99 26.40 2.85 -7.73
CA ALA A 99 25.22 3.68 -7.85
C ALA A 99 25.36 4.98 -7.04
N ILE A 100 24.70 6.02 -7.51
CA ILE A 100 24.50 7.28 -6.76
C ILE A 100 23.01 7.35 -6.48
N ASN A 101 22.65 7.42 -5.21
CA ASN A 101 21.25 7.58 -4.81
C ASN A 101 20.93 9.08 -4.67
N ILE A 102 19.97 9.56 -5.47
CA ILE A 102 19.44 10.93 -5.41
C ILE A 102 18.01 10.83 -4.87
N GLN A 103 17.78 11.38 -3.69
CA GLN A 103 16.45 11.42 -3.10
C GLN A 103 15.80 12.77 -3.34
N ALA A 104 14.54 12.75 -3.74
CA ALA A 104 13.73 13.95 -3.91
C ALA A 104 12.30 13.69 -3.45
N ASP A 105 11.65 14.72 -2.95
CA ASP A 105 10.26 14.68 -2.54
C ASP A 105 9.44 15.67 -3.37
N VAL A 106 8.13 15.44 -3.48
CA VAL A 106 7.22 16.31 -4.22
C VAL A 106 6.59 17.34 -3.29
N LYS A 107 6.31 18.52 -3.83
CA LYS A 107 5.61 19.57 -3.06
C LYS A 107 4.22 19.09 -2.65
N PRO A 108 3.72 19.49 -1.48
CA PRO A 108 2.35 19.20 -1.05
C PRO A 108 1.32 19.56 -2.13
N GLY A 109 0.39 18.64 -2.40
CA GLY A 109 -0.65 18.81 -3.41
C GLY A 109 -0.26 18.41 -4.84
N VAL A 110 0.96 17.91 -5.06
CA VAL A 110 1.39 17.33 -6.33
C VAL A 110 1.39 15.80 -6.19
N PHE A 111 0.77 15.11 -7.14
CA PHE A 111 0.81 13.64 -7.17
C PHE A 111 2.19 13.17 -7.63
N ALA A 112 2.84 12.34 -6.83
CA ALA A 112 4.17 11.81 -7.11
C ALA A 112 4.20 11.03 -8.43
N ASP A 113 3.19 10.22 -8.74
CA ASP A 113 3.07 9.45 -9.99
C ASP A 113 3.21 10.31 -11.25
N PHE A 114 2.61 11.51 -11.26
CA PHE A 114 2.76 12.41 -12.41
C PHE A 114 4.19 12.91 -12.58
N LYS A 115 4.89 13.16 -11.47
CA LYS A 115 6.28 13.62 -11.51
C LYS A 115 7.26 12.50 -11.86
N VAL A 116 6.97 11.29 -11.45
CA VAL A 116 7.75 10.10 -11.83
C VAL A 116 7.65 9.89 -13.33
N ARG A 117 6.45 9.88 -13.92
CA ARG A 117 6.26 9.73 -15.38
C ARG A 117 6.91 10.86 -16.18
N GLU A 118 6.84 12.09 -15.67
CA GLU A 118 7.54 13.24 -16.26
C GLU A 118 9.06 13.01 -16.27
N LEU A 119 9.62 12.55 -15.13
CA LEU A 119 11.05 12.26 -15.02
C LEU A 119 11.49 11.08 -15.89
N GLU A 120 10.70 10.02 -15.97
CA GLU A 120 10.98 8.87 -16.86
C GLU A 120 11.12 9.31 -18.32
N TYR A 121 10.23 10.19 -18.77
CA TYR A 121 10.30 10.73 -20.12
C TYR A 121 11.49 11.68 -20.30
N VAL A 122 11.71 12.59 -19.35
CA VAL A 122 12.80 13.57 -19.38
C VAL A 122 14.18 12.89 -19.35
N LEU A 123 14.34 11.83 -18.56
CA LEU A 123 15.58 11.05 -18.46
C LEU A 123 15.76 10.02 -19.60
N GLY A 124 14.79 9.92 -20.52
CA GLY A 124 14.86 8.98 -21.64
C GLY A 124 14.69 7.51 -21.23
N ILE A 125 14.11 7.24 -20.06
CA ILE A 125 13.80 5.88 -19.60
C ILE A 125 12.62 5.31 -20.39
N THR A 126 11.64 6.15 -20.71
CA THR A 126 10.50 5.83 -21.58
C THR A 126 10.44 6.76 -22.78
N ASP A 127 9.96 6.24 -23.92
CA ASP A 127 9.72 7.05 -25.13
C ASP A 127 8.28 7.60 -25.18
N GLU A 128 7.41 7.11 -24.32
CA GLU A 128 6.02 7.55 -24.27
C GLU A 128 5.89 8.87 -23.49
N PRO A 129 5.39 9.95 -24.13
CA PRO A 129 5.17 11.20 -23.43
C PRO A 129 4.09 11.07 -22.36
N PRO A 130 4.29 11.65 -21.18
CA PRO A 130 3.36 11.49 -20.07
C PRO A 130 2.04 12.19 -20.34
N PHE A 131 0.93 11.48 -20.05
CA PHE A 131 -0.41 12.03 -20.10
C PHE A 131 -0.80 12.57 -18.72
N ILE A 132 -0.74 13.90 -18.56
CA ILE A 132 -0.98 14.55 -17.28
C ILE A 132 -2.19 15.49 -17.39
N ARG A 133 -3.16 15.33 -16.47
CA ARG A 133 -4.38 16.18 -16.42
C ARG A 133 -5.14 16.29 -17.75
N GLY A 134 -5.23 15.19 -18.49
CA GLY A 134 -5.96 15.18 -19.77
C GLY A 134 -5.19 15.77 -20.96
N LYS A 135 -3.89 16.09 -20.80
CA LYS A 135 -3.03 16.61 -21.86
C LYS A 135 -1.77 15.76 -22.01
N LEU A 136 -1.42 15.46 -23.26
CA LEU A 136 -0.16 14.81 -23.59
C LEU A 136 0.96 15.85 -23.56
N MET A 137 1.99 15.60 -22.77
CA MET A 137 3.12 16.53 -22.59
C MET A 137 4.26 16.15 -23.53
N THR A 138 4.24 16.67 -24.76
CA THR A 138 5.28 16.43 -25.78
C THR A 138 6.43 17.43 -25.73
N ASP A 139 6.24 18.59 -25.09
CA ASP A 139 7.17 19.71 -25.11
C ASP A 139 8.20 19.67 -23.95
N LEU A 140 8.33 18.54 -23.28
CA LEU A 140 9.30 18.38 -22.20
C LEU A 140 10.72 18.17 -22.75
N PRO A 141 11.74 18.81 -22.13
CA PRO A 141 13.12 18.57 -22.52
C PRO A 141 13.52 17.12 -22.25
N ARG A 142 14.20 16.49 -23.20
CA ARG A 142 14.76 15.15 -23.05
C ARG A 142 16.28 15.24 -22.85
N TYR A 143 16.76 14.57 -21.84
CA TYR A 143 18.20 14.43 -21.56
C TYR A 143 18.64 13.02 -21.93
N ASN A 144 19.56 12.89 -22.88
CA ASN A 144 20.20 11.63 -23.17
C ASN A 144 21.29 11.40 -22.15
N LEU A 145 21.15 10.39 -21.32
CA LEU A 145 22.22 9.94 -20.44
C LEU A 145 23.34 9.31 -21.28
N ASP A 146 24.59 9.52 -20.86
CA ASP A 146 25.72 8.81 -21.47
C ASP A 146 25.47 7.30 -21.40
N GLY A 147 25.79 6.57 -22.47
CA GLY A 147 25.48 5.14 -22.59
C GLY A 147 26.04 4.24 -21.45
N ASN A 148 26.94 4.78 -20.62
CA ASN A 148 27.48 4.11 -19.45
C ASN A 148 26.71 4.41 -18.14
N VAL A 149 25.74 5.35 -18.17
CA VAL A 149 24.95 5.75 -17.01
C VAL A 149 23.51 5.32 -17.24
N ARG A 150 23.02 4.49 -16.34
CA ARG A 150 21.60 4.08 -16.32
C ARG A 150 20.91 4.75 -15.13
N ALA A 151 19.85 5.47 -15.40
CA ALA A 151 18.97 5.97 -14.34
C ALA A 151 17.81 4.98 -14.12
N GLU A 152 17.55 4.70 -12.88
CA GLU A 152 16.37 3.96 -12.43
C GLU A 152 15.65 4.81 -11.38
N LEU A 153 14.35 4.99 -11.55
CA LEU A 153 13.51 5.63 -10.55
C LEU A 153 13.03 4.55 -9.59
N ILE A 154 13.67 4.48 -8.42
CA ILE A 154 13.34 3.54 -7.36
C ILE A 154 12.49 4.28 -6.34
N GLY A 155 11.38 3.70 -5.92
CA GLY A 155 10.51 4.28 -4.91
C GLY A 155 9.19 3.53 -4.80
N GLU A 156 8.29 4.08 -4.00
CA GLU A 156 6.98 3.49 -3.72
C GLU A 156 6.21 3.11 -5.00
N ASN A 157 6.39 3.87 -6.09
CA ASN A 157 5.72 3.58 -7.37
C ASN A 157 6.22 2.29 -8.04
N GLN A 158 7.51 1.99 -7.94
CA GLN A 158 8.06 0.74 -8.51
C GLN A 158 7.52 -0.46 -7.75
N ASP A 159 7.58 -0.43 -6.41
CA ASP A 159 7.03 -1.48 -5.56
C ASP A 159 5.53 -1.68 -5.81
N GLN A 160 4.79 -0.58 -6.01
CA GLN A 160 3.37 -0.64 -6.35
C GLN A 160 3.12 -1.25 -7.74
N GLN A 161 3.93 -0.92 -8.75
CA GLN A 161 3.81 -1.51 -10.09
C GLN A 161 4.14 -3.00 -10.10
N GLU A 162 5.17 -3.42 -9.39
CA GLU A 162 5.51 -4.84 -9.22
C GLU A 162 4.39 -5.58 -8.51
N ALA A 163 3.88 -5.03 -7.41
CA ALA A 163 2.74 -5.59 -6.70
C ALA A 163 1.48 -5.66 -7.58
N GLN A 164 1.17 -4.62 -8.35
CA GLN A 164 0.05 -4.62 -9.29
C GLN A 164 0.20 -5.69 -10.37
N SER A 165 1.38 -5.81 -10.97
CA SER A 165 1.68 -6.83 -11.97
C SER A 165 1.51 -8.25 -11.40
N PHE A 166 2.05 -8.47 -10.19
CA PHE A 166 1.89 -9.74 -9.48
C PHE A 166 0.43 -10.05 -9.18
N LEU A 167 -0.31 -9.10 -8.59
CA LEU A 167 -1.72 -9.29 -8.23
C LEU A 167 -2.61 -9.53 -9.45
N THR A 168 -2.35 -8.82 -10.56
CA THR A 168 -3.09 -9.01 -11.82
C THR A 168 -2.86 -10.41 -12.37
N LYS A 169 -1.62 -10.89 -12.39
CA LYS A 169 -1.29 -12.26 -12.81
C LYS A 169 -1.92 -13.29 -11.86
N ALA A 170 -1.78 -13.09 -10.55
CA ALA A 170 -2.34 -13.99 -9.54
C ALA A 170 -3.88 -14.07 -9.64
N PHE A 171 -4.56 -12.94 -9.82
CA PHE A 171 -6.02 -12.89 -9.98
C PHE A 171 -6.46 -13.58 -11.28
N SER A 172 -5.73 -13.37 -12.40
CA SER A 172 -6.03 -14.04 -13.67
C SER A 172 -5.88 -15.55 -13.58
N VAL A 173 -4.79 -16.02 -12.94
CA VAL A 173 -4.57 -17.45 -12.69
C VAL A 173 -5.65 -18.02 -11.77
N ALA A 174 -6.00 -17.30 -10.71
CA ALA A 174 -7.06 -17.71 -9.79
C ALA A 174 -8.42 -17.83 -10.50
N LEU A 175 -8.79 -16.86 -11.34
CA LEU A 175 -10.02 -16.93 -12.15
C LEU A 175 -10.00 -18.12 -13.12
N PHE A 176 -8.87 -18.37 -13.78
CA PHE A 176 -8.72 -19.50 -14.67
C PHE A 176 -8.85 -20.84 -13.91
N MET A 177 -8.17 -20.99 -12.78
CA MET A 177 -8.27 -22.19 -11.96
C MET A 177 -9.71 -22.40 -11.41
N MET A 178 -10.35 -21.33 -10.97
CA MET A 178 -11.77 -21.38 -10.55
C MET A 178 -12.67 -21.82 -11.70
N LEU A 179 -12.49 -21.28 -12.91
CA LEU A 179 -13.25 -21.70 -14.08
C LEU A 179 -13.07 -23.19 -14.35
N MET A 180 -11.83 -23.69 -14.34
CA MET A 180 -11.55 -25.11 -14.56
C MET A 180 -12.24 -26.00 -13.53
N ILE A 181 -12.16 -25.65 -12.25
CA ILE A 181 -12.83 -26.39 -11.17
C ILE A 181 -14.35 -26.37 -11.34
N LEU A 182 -14.93 -25.21 -11.68
CA LEU A 182 -16.37 -25.05 -11.89
C LEU A 182 -16.88 -25.84 -13.10
N LEU A 183 -16.09 -25.89 -14.18
CA LEU A 183 -16.41 -26.71 -15.36
C LEU A 183 -16.41 -28.20 -15.03
N LEU A 184 -15.44 -28.65 -14.24
CA LEU A 184 -15.37 -30.05 -13.79
C LEU A 184 -16.55 -30.39 -12.84
N GLN A 185 -16.91 -29.45 -11.94
CA GLN A 185 -17.97 -29.66 -10.95
C GLN A 185 -19.36 -29.71 -11.60
N PHE A 186 -19.68 -28.75 -12.47
CA PHE A 186 -21.04 -28.58 -13.01
C PHE A 186 -21.24 -29.18 -14.40
N ASN A 187 -20.17 -29.57 -15.06
CA ASN A 187 -20.18 -30.02 -16.48
C ASN A 187 -21.00 -29.05 -17.39
N SER A 188 -20.92 -27.74 -17.10
CA SER A 188 -21.72 -26.70 -17.77
C SER A 188 -20.92 -25.40 -17.86
N PHE A 189 -20.59 -24.98 -19.07
CA PHE A 189 -19.95 -23.69 -19.34
C PHE A 189 -20.79 -22.50 -18.85
N TYR A 190 -22.11 -22.59 -19.01
CA TYR A 190 -23.02 -21.51 -18.57
C TYR A 190 -22.96 -21.28 -17.06
N SER A 191 -23.03 -22.37 -16.29
CA SER A 191 -22.98 -22.27 -14.81
C SER A 191 -21.64 -21.75 -14.32
N GLY A 192 -20.52 -22.23 -14.88
CA GLY A 192 -19.19 -21.74 -14.57
C GLY A 192 -19.02 -20.25 -14.90
N LEU A 193 -19.43 -19.85 -16.11
CA LEU A 193 -19.34 -18.45 -16.55
C LEU A 193 -20.22 -17.51 -15.72
N LEU A 194 -21.42 -17.96 -15.34
CA LEU A 194 -22.35 -17.20 -14.51
C LEU A 194 -21.74 -16.91 -13.12
N ILE A 195 -21.07 -17.91 -12.52
CA ILE A 195 -20.38 -17.72 -11.24
C ILE A 195 -19.24 -16.71 -11.38
N LEU A 196 -18.40 -16.86 -12.41
CA LEU A 196 -17.30 -15.93 -12.67
C LEU A 196 -17.81 -14.49 -12.92
N PHE A 197 -18.90 -14.36 -13.65
CA PHE A 197 -19.55 -13.05 -13.87
C PHE A 197 -19.93 -12.40 -12.53
N ALA A 198 -20.52 -13.17 -11.60
CA ALA A 198 -20.84 -12.68 -10.26
C ALA A 198 -19.58 -12.25 -9.49
N VAL A 199 -18.47 -12.96 -9.64
CA VAL A 199 -17.17 -12.60 -9.04
C VAL A 199 -16.66 -11.26 -9.60
N VAL A 200 -16.65 -11.11 -10.92
CA VAL A 200 -16.22 -9.85 -11.55
C VAL A 200 -17.15 -8.70 -11.13
N MET A 201 -18.45 -8.91 -11.11
CA MET A 201 -19.39 -7.90 -10.67
C MET A 201 -19.24 -7.55 -9.18
N SER A 202 -18.78 -8.46 -8.32
CA SER A 202 -18.54 -8.18 -6.91
C SER A 202 -17.46 -7.11 -6.69
N THR A 203 -16.54 -6.93 -7.65
CA THR A 203 -15.53 -5.85 -7.58
C THR A 203 -16.14 -4.46 -7.66
N ALA A 204 -17.29 -4.32 -8.32
CA ALA A 204 -18.05 -3.06 -8.29
C ALA A 204 -18.51 -2.73 -6.86
N GLY A 205 -18.91 -3.73 -6.08
CA GLY A 205 -19.24 -3.56 -4.67
C GLY A 205 -18.05 -3.08 -3.84
N VAL A 206 -16.84 -3.55 -4.14
CA VAL A 206 -15.60 -3.08 -3.52
C VAL A 206 -15.37 -1.59 -3.79
N LEU A 207 -15.48 -1.18 -5.06
CA LEU A 207 -15.29 0.22 -5.45
C LEU A 207 -16.34 1.14 -4.79
N ILE A 208 -17.61 0.71 -4.76
CA ILE A 208 -18.67 1.44 -4.06
C ILE A 208 -18.34 1.56 -2.57
N GLY A 209 -17.86 0.50 -1.95
CA GLY A 209 -17.46 0.49 -0.54
C GLY A 209 -16.34 1.49 -0.23
N LEU A 210 -15.29 1.52 -1.04
CA LEU A 210 -14.19 2.48 -0.92
C LEU A 210 -14.68 3.93 -1.10
N MET A 211 -15.60 4.16 -2.06
CA MET A 211 -16.20 5.48 -2.27
C MET A 211 -17.03 5.94 -1.05
N ILE A 212 -17.86 5.06 -0.47
CA ILE A 212 -18.69 5.38 0.70
C ILE A 212 -17.83 5.67 1.92
N THR A 213 -16.74 4.91 2.12
CA THR A 213 -15.83 5.07 3.26
C THR A 213 -14.78 6.16 3.05
N GLY A 214 -14.69 6.74 1.84
CA GLY A 214 -13.68 7.75 1.50
C GLY A 214 -12.25 7.23 1.50
N GLN A 215 -12.06 5.91 1.36
CA GLN A 215 -10.75 5.29 1.36
C GLN A 215 -10.14 5.28 -0.04
N ALA A 216 -8.83 5.51 -0.12
CA ALA A 216 -8.09 5.34 -1.36
C ALA A 216 -7.99 3.86 -1.74
N PHE A 217 -7.90 3.59 -3.04
CA PHE A 217 -7.65 2.24 -3.54
C PHE A 217 -6.19 1.87 -3.31
N GLY A 218 -5.92 1.06 -2.30
CA GLY A 218 -4.58 0.50 -2.07
C GLY A 218 -4.35 -0.73 -2.94
N ILE A 219 -3.36 -0.68 -3.83
CA ILE A 219 -3.10 -1.73 -4.81
C ILE A 219 -2.95 -3.09 -4.12
N VAL A 220 -2.11 -3.17 -3.10
CA VAL A 220 -1.83 -4.43 -2.39
C VAL A 220 -3.02 -4.87 -1.54
N MET A 221 -3.45 -4.04 -0.60
CA MET A 221 -4.45 -4.45 0.39
C MET A 221 -5.84 -4.63 -0.20
N THR A 222 -6.28 -3.70 -1.06
CA THR A 222 -7.56 -3.85 -1.76
C THR A 222 -7.50 -5.00 -2.77
N GLY A 223 -6.38 -5.16 -3.50
CA GLY A 223 -6.19 -6.25 -4.46
C GLY A 223 -6.26 -7.63 -3.81
N VAL A 224 -5.58 -7.83 -2.69
CA VAL A 224 -5.69 -9.07 -1.90
C VAL A 224 -7.12 -9.27 -1.39
N GLY A 225 -7.79 -8.19 -0.97
CA GLY A 225 -9.20 -8.23 -0.57
C GLY A 225 -10.13 -8.71 -1.68
N VAL A 226 -9.91 -8.25 -2.91
CA VAL A 226 -10.67 -8.70 -4.11
C VAL A 226 -10.44 -10.18 -4.39
N ILE A 227 -9.20 -10.67 -4.29
CA ILE A 227 -8.89 -12.09 -4.49
C ILE A 227 -9.56 -12.97 -3.42
N ALA A 228 -9.50 -12.55 -2.16
CA ALA A 228 -10.16 -13.25 -1.05
C ALA A 228 -11.69 -13.26 -1.23
N LEU A 229 -12.27 -12.11 -1.60
CA LEU A 229 -13.69 -11.97 -1.89
C LEU A 229 -14.14 -12.93 -3.00
N ALA A 230 -13.34 -13.10 -4.07
CA ALA A 230 -13.64 -13.99 -5.17
C ALA A 230 -13.91 -15.42 -4.68
N GLY A 231 -13.07 -15.95 -3.78
CA GLY A 231 -13.25 -17.28 -3.18
C GLY A 231 -14.56 -17.41 -2.38
N ILE A 232 -14.92 -16.37 -1.61
CA ILE A 232 -16.16 -16.36 -0.81
C ILE A 232 -17.40 -16.31 -1.71
N VAL A 233 -17.38 -15.47 -2.75
CA VAL A 233 -18.48 -15.31 -3.71
C VAL A 233 -18.72 -16.58 -4.52
N VAL A 234 -17.63 -17.22 -4.97
CA VAL A 234 -17.71 -18.50 -5.69
C VAL A 234 -18.37 -19.57 -4.83
N ASN A 235 -17.96 -19.70 -3.57
CA ASN A 235 -18.53 -20.69 -2.65
C ASN A 235 -20.05 -20.50 -2.48
N ASN A 236 -20.53 -19.27 -2.28
CA ASN A 236 -21.95 -18.98 -2.14
C ASN A 236 -22.75 -19.34 -3.42
N ASN A 237 -22.18 -19.04 -4.59
CA ASN A 237 -22.84 -19.34 -5.88
C ASN A 237 -22.82 -20.85 -6.20
N ILE A 238 -21.75 -21.58 -5.86
CA ILE A 238 -21.68 -23.05 -6.02
C ILE A 238 -22.84 -23.69 -5.29
N ILE A 239 -23.05 -23.35 -4.01
CA ILE A 239 -24.10 -23.93 -3.17
C ILE A 239 -25.48 -23.62 -3.73
N LEU A 240 -25.69 -22.44 -4.32
CA LEU A 240 -26.98 -22.06 -4.90
C LEU A 240 -27.24 -22.86 -6.19
N ILE A 241 -26.28 -22.94 -7.09
CA ILE A 241 -26.45 -23.64 -8.37
C ILE A 241 -26.57 -25.16 -8.16
N ASP A 242 -25.78 -25.75 -7.27
CA ASP A 242 -25.88 -27.16 -6.90
C ASP A 242 -27.28 -27.52 -6.37
N THR A 243 -27.84 -26.65 -5.50
CA THR A 243 -29.21 -26.83 -5.01
C THR A 243 -30.24 -26.70 -6.14
N PHE A 244 -30.03 -25.77 -7.07
CA PHE A 244 -30.91 -25.62 -8.22
C PHE A 244 -30.86 -26.87 -9.11
N ASP A 245 -29.68 -27.39 -9.44
CA ASP A 245 -29.54 -28.60 -10.26
C ASP A 245 -30.18 -29.82 -9.58
N PHE A 246 -30.04 -29.95 -8.26
CA PHE A 246 -30.71 -30.99 -7.49
C PHE A 246 -32.25 -30.85 -7.49
N LEU A 247 -32.78 -29.64 -7.31
CA LEU A 247 -34.22 -29.40 -7.29
C LEU A 247 -34.82 -29.52 -8.68
N LYS A 248 -34.12 -29.17 -9.73
CA LYS A 248 -34.56 -29.31 -11.13
C LYS A 248 -34.90 -30.76 -11.47
N THR A 249 -34.23 -31.75 -10.85
CA THR A 249 -34.55 -33.16 -11.07
C THR A 249 -35.77 -33.65 -10.28
N LYS A 250 -36.22 -32.87 -9.28
CA LYS A 250 -37.32 -33.23 -8.37
C LYS A 250 -38.59 -32.44 -8.53
N THR A 251 -38.58 -31.42 -9.36
CA THR A 251 -39.77 -30.53 -9.61
C THR A 251 -40.23 -30.65 -11.05
N GLU A 252 -41.49 -30.45 -11.25
CA GLU A 252 -42.14 -30.52 -12.59
C GLU A 252 -41.79 -29.30 -13.46
N SER A 253 -41.47 -28.16 -12.83
CA SER A 253 -41.17 -26.90 -13.52
C SER A 253 -39.85 -26.29 -13.05
N VAL A 254 -39.02 -25.84 -14.00
CA VAL A 254 -37.76 -25.10 -13.74
C VAL A 254 -38.05 -23.83 -12.93
N LYS A 255 -39.15 -23.14 -13.17
CA LYS A 255 -39.57 -21.98 -12.39
C LYS A 255 -39.76 -22.31 -10.91
N GLU A 256 -40.40 -23.45 -10.63
CA GLU A 256 -40.59 -23.93 -9.25
C GLU A 256 -39.27 -24.31 -8.59
N ALA A 257 -38.36 -24.96 -9.33
CA ALA A 257 -37.04 -25.28 -8.87
C ALA A 257 -36.28 -24.02 -8.45
N ILE A 258 -36.29 -22.95 -9.25
CA ILE A 258 -35.64 -21.67 -8.96
C ILE A 258 -36.20 -21.03 -7.69
N ILE A 259 -37.54 -20.97 -7.56
CA ILE A 259 -38.21 -20.37 -6.39
C ILE A 259 -37.86 -21.16 -5.12
N LYS A 260 -37.91 -22.48 -5.17
CA LYS A 260 -37.58 -23.35 -4.04
C LYS A 260 -36.07 -23.21 -3.67
N THR A 261 -35.20 -23.12 -4.65
CA THR A 261 -33.74 -22.88 -4.41
C THR A 261 -33.54 -21.56 -3.67
N GLY A 262 -34.16 -20.48 -4.17
CA GLY A 262 -34.08 -19.17 -3.51
C GLY A 262 -34.60 -19.23 -2.07
N ALA A 263 -35.75 -19.81 -1.84
CA ALA A 263 -36.35 -19.94 -0.51
C ALA A 263 -35.46 -20.75 0.46
N GLN A 264 -34.89 -21.87 -0.01
CA GLN A 264 -34.03 -22.71 0.84
C GLN A 264 -32.65 -22.09 1.12
N ARG A 265 -32.09 -21.35 0.19
CA ARG A 265 -30.72 -20.81 0.28
C ARG A 265 -30.65 -19.37 0.79
N LEU A 266 -31.75 -18.65 0.80
CA LEU A 266 -31.82 -17.28 1.30
C LEU A 266 -31.26 -17.18 2.74
N ARG A 267 -31.76 -18.00 3.63
CA ARG A 267 -31.38 -17.95 5.06
C ARG A 267 -29.92 -18.31 5.31
N PRO A 268 -29.36 -19.44 4.79
CA PRO A 268 -27.95 -19.75 4.94
C PRO A 268 -27.01 -18.69 4.35
N VAL A 269 -27.31 -18.17 3.15
CA VAL A 269 -26.47 -17.16 2.49
C VAL A 269 -26.48 -15.84 3.26
N LEU A 270 -27.65 -15.38 3.72
CA LEU A 270 -27.70 -14.17 4.56
C LEU A 270 -26.97 -14.36 5.89
N LEU A 271 -27.08 -15.53 6.49
CA LEU A 271 -26.41 -15.81 7.76
C LEU A 271 -24.88 -15.77 7.61
N THR A 272 -24.33 -16.45 6.58
CA THR A 272 -22.88 -16.45 6.33
C THR A 272 -22.37 -15.05 6.02
N THR A 273 -23.09 -14.28 5.20
CA THR A 273 -22.74 -12.89 4.89
C THR A 273 -22.74 -12.03 6.16
N THR A 274 -23.81 -12.09 6.95
CA THR A 274 -23.93 -11.28 8.16
C THR A 274 -22.83 -11.62 9.19
N THR A 275 -22.55 -12.90 9.39
CA THR A 275 -21.49 -13.32 10.33
C THR A 275 -20.10 -12.85 9.86
N THR A 276 -19.80 -12.94 8.57
CA THR A 276 -18.52 -12.45 8.01
C THR A 276 -18.42 -10.93 8.13
N VAL A 277 -19.47 -10.20 7.78
CA VAL A 277 -19.52 -8.74 7.89
C VAL A 277 -19.32 -8.29 9.34
N LEU A 278 -20.06 -8.88 10.28
CA LEU A 278 -19.92 -8.55 11.70
C LEU A 278 -18.52 -8.88 12.24
N GLY A 279 -17.91 -9.99 11.79
CA GLY A 279 -16.55 -10.36 12.17
C GLY A 279 -15.48 -9.38 11.67
N LEU A 280 -15.69 -8.77 10.50
CA LEU A 280 -14.76 -7.78 9.91
C LEU A 280 -15.09 -6.33 10.29
N LEU A 281 -16.25 -6.06 10.88
CA LEU A 281 -16.69 -4.72 11.21
C LEU A 281 -15.70 -3.94 12.10
N PRO A 282 -15.09 -4.53 13.15
CA PRO A 282 -14.08 -3.83 13.95
C PRO A 282 -12.90 -3.33 13.10
N MET A 283 -12.44 -4.14 12.13
CA MET A 283 -11.34 -3.75 11.24
C MET A 283 -11.75 -2.62 10.29
N VAL A 284 -12.97 -2.66 9.74
CA VAL A 284 -13.50 -1.59 8.87
C VAL A 284 -13.62 -0.26 9.63
N THR A 285 -13.98 -0.32 10.93
CA THR A 285 -14.12 0.86 11.79
C THR A 285 -12.82 1.28 12.48
N MET A 286 -11.68 0.67 12.11
CA MET A 286 -10.36 0.91 12.72
C MET A 286 -10.37 0.74 14.26
N THR A 287 -11.23 -0.13 14.78
CA THR A 287 -11.37 -0.35 16.21
C THR A 287 -10.55 -1.56 16.63
N ASN A 288 -9.62 -1.35 17.55
CA ASN A 288 -8.85 -2.41 18.20
C ASN A 288 -9.33 -2.56 19.66
N ILE A 289 -9.63 -3.79 20.05
CA ILE A 289 -10.07 -4.12 21.41
C ILE A 289 -8.99 -5.00 22.02
N ASP A 290 -8.24 -4.45 22.96
CA ASP A 290 -7.29 -5.22 23.75
C ASP A 290 -8.01 -5.84 24.96
N PHE A 291 -8.12 -7.16 24.94
CA PHE A 291 -8.79 -7.90 26.01
C PHE A 291 -7.95 -8.01 27.29
N VAL A 292 -6.64 -7.77 27.21
CA VAL A 292 -5.71 -7.82 28.35
C VAL A 292 -5.75 -6.52 29.13
N THR A 293 -5.58 -5.39 28.44
CA THR A 293 -5.61 -4.05 29.03
C THR A 293 -7.04 -3.50 29.18
N ARG A 294 -8.02 -4.13 28.50
CA ARG A 294 -9.42 -3.68 28.41
C ARG A 294 -9.57 -2.28 27.78
N GLU A 295 -8.63 -1.91 26.95
CA GLU A 295 -8.66 -0.64 26.24
C GLU A 295 -9.25 -0.81 24.83
N VAL A 296 -10.01 0.19 24.41
CA VAL A 296 -10.53 0.29 23.04
C VAL A 296 -9.83 1.46 22.35
N THR A 297 -8.93 1.14 21.42
CA THR A 297 -8.19 2.14 20.65
C THR A 297 -8.74 2.22 19.24
N ARG A 298 -8.71 3.42 18.64
CA ARG A 298 -9.11 3.64 17.24
C ARG A 298 -7.93 4.19 16.45
N GLY A 299 -7.77 3.68 15.21
CA GLY A 299 -6.76 4.19 14.30
C GLY A 299 -5.33 3.78 14.67
N SER A 300 -5.14 2.68 15.42
CA SER A 300 -3.80 2.15 15.66
C SER A 300 -3.11 1.77 14.34
N PRO A 301 -1.78 1.88 14.24
CA PRO A 301 -1.04 1.54 13.02
C PRO A 301 -1.38 0.17 12.45
N ASP A 302 -1.54 -0.83 13.30
CA ASP A 302 -1.88 -2.20 12.90
C ASP A 302 -3.26 -2.28 12.22
N THR A 303 -4.25 -1.52 12.71
CA THR A 303 -5.59 -1.52 12.11
C THR A 303 -5.63 -0.78 10.79
N GLN A 304 -4.81 0.25 10.59
CA GLN A 304 -4.76 1.01 9.35
C GLN A 304 -4.34 0.16 8.14
N TRP A 305 -3.44 -0.80 8.33
CA TRP A 305 -3.01 -1.71 7.28
C TRP A 305 -4.14 -2.60 6.76
N TRP A 306 -5.01 -3.08 7.64
CA TRP A 306 -6.04 -4.06 7.29
C TRP A 306 -7.39 -3.46 6.89
N VAL A 307 -7.57 -2.15 7.07
CA VAL A 307 -8.85 -1.45 6.80
C VAL A 307 -9.30 -1.61 5.36
N GLN A 308 -8.40 -1.37 4.40
CA GLN A 308 -8.74 -1.44 2.98
C GLN A 308 -9.13 -2.85 2.54
N LEU A 309 -8.43 -3.87 3.04
CA LEU A 309 -8.73 -5.28 2.81
C LEU A 309 -10.09 -5.64 3.37
N SER A 310 -10.37 -5.31 4.64
CA SER A 310 -11.64 -5.63 5.29
C SER A 310 -12.80 -4.87 4.68
N THR A 311 -12.62 -3.60 4.31
CA THR A 311 -13.62 -2.81 3.59
C THR A 311 -13.96 -3.43 2.24
N ALA A 312 -12.94 -3.86 1.47
CA ALA A 312 -13.13 -4.55 0.20
C ALA A 312 -13.97 -5.82 0.36
N ILE A 313 -13.64 -6.66 1.35
CA ILE A 313 -14.38 -7.89 1.60
C ILE A 313 -15.81 -7.60 2.05
N VAL A 314 -16.03 -6.69 3.01
CA VAL A 314 -17.36 -6.40 3.57
C VAL A 314 -18.31 -5.85 2.52
N PHE A 315 -17.92 -4.77 1.84
CA PHE A 315 -18.81 -4.14 0.85
C PHE A 315 -18.96 -5.01 -0.40
N GLY A 316 -17.87 -5.64 -0.85
CA GLY A 316 -17.92 -6.57 -1.97
C GLY A 316 -18.81 -7.77 -1.68
N LEU A 317 -18.77 -8.33 -0.47
CA LEU A 317 -19.59 -9.46 -0.06
C LEU A 317 -21.07 -9.09 0.08
N ILE A 318 -21.40 -7.92 0.65
CA ILE A 318 -22.79 -7.42 0.72
C ILE A 318 -23.36 -7.30 -0.69
N PHE A 319 -22.61 -6.65 -1.60
CA PHE A 319 -23.01 -6.48 -2.99
C PHE A 319 -23.16 -7.81 -3.72
N ALA A 320 -22.16 -8.69 -3.58
CA ALA A 320 -22.19 -10.02 -4.17
C ALA A 320 -23.36 -10.86 -3.66
N THR A 321 -23.76 -10.73 -2.40
CA THR A 321 -24.90 -11.45 -1.84
C THR A 321 -26.20 -11.03 -2.51
N VAL A 322 -26.40 -9.73 -2.73
CA VAL A 322 -27.55 -9.23 -3.49
C VAL A 322 -27.55 -9.77 -4.92
N LEU A 323 -26.38 -9.74 -5.59
CA LEU A 323 -26.24 -10.31 -6.93
C LEU A 323 -26.54 -11.81 -6.95
N THR A 324 -26.00 -12.58 -6.03
CA THR A 324 -26.23 -14.03 -5.97
C THR A 324 -27.71 -14.36 -5.76
N LEU A 325 -28.39 -13.62 -4.92
CA LEU A 325 -29.81 -13.89 -4.61
C LEU A 325 -30.78 -13.42 -5.70
N ILE A 326 -30.43 -12.40 -6.48
CA ILE A 326 -31.31 -11.81 -7.51
C ILE A 326 -30.86 -12.19 -8.92
N VAL A 327 -29.58 -11.92 -9.25
CA VAL A 327 -29.09 -12.05 -10.61
C VAL A 327 -28.90 -13.53 -10.99
N THR A 328 -28.36 -14.35 -10.09
CA THR A 328 -28.13 -15.77 -10.41
C THR A 328 -29.43 -16.52 -10.70
N PRO A 329 -30.51 -16.44 -9.89
CA PRO A 329 -31.79 -17.06 -10.23
C PRO A 329 -32.43 -16.50 -11.52
N SER A 330 -32.30 -15.18 -11.73
CA SER A 330 -32.82 -14.54 -12.95
C SER A 330 -32.09 -15.00 -14.20
N ALA A 331 -30.79 -15.17 -14.12
CA ALA A 331 -29.97 -15.67 -15.23
C ALA A 331 -30.27 -17.15 -15.54
N LEU A 332 -30.50 -17.97 -14.51
CA LEU A 332 -30.95 -19.36 -14.71
C LEU A 332 -32.31 -19.43 -15.42
N MET A 333 -33.26 -18.56 -15.06
CA MET A 333 -34.56 -18.46 -15.73
C MET A 333 -34.40 -17.97 -17.16
N LEU A 334 -33.54 -17.00 -17.43
CA LEU A 334 -33.27 -16.50 -18.76
C LEU A 334 -32.74 -17.61 -19.67
N LYS A 335 -31.80 -18.41 -19.18
CA LYS A 335 -31.29 -19.59 -19.91
C LYS A 335 -32.41 -20.51 -20.35
N GLU A 336 -33.32 -20.85 -19.45
CA GLU A 336 -34.46 -21.76 -19.76
C GLU A 336 -35.41 -21.13 -20.77
N ASN A 337 -35.76 -19.86 -20.61
CA ASN A 337 -36.59 -19.16 -21.56
C ASN A 337 -35.98 -19.12 -22.97
N VAL A 338 -34.70 -18.87 -23.09
CA VAL A 338 -33.99 -18.87 -24.37
C VAL A 338 -33.98 -20.26 -24.99
N VAL A 339 -33.70 -21.31 -24.20
CA VAL A 339 -33.74 -22.68 -24.68
C VAL A 339 -35.12 -23.08 -25.18
N ASN A 340 -36.17 -22.73 -24.45
CA ASN A 340 -37.54 -23.02 -24.84
C ASN A 340 -38.00 -22.24 -26.09
N TRP A 341 -37.55 -20.98 -26.21
CA TRP A 341 -37.79 -20.18 -27.40
C TRP A 341 -37.17 -20.83 -28.67
N TYR A 342 -35.91 -21.26 -28.56
CA TYR A 342 -35.22 -21.99 -29.68
C TYR A 342 -35.92 -23.28 -30.01
N LYS A 343 -36.32 -24.10 -29.02
CA LYS A 343 -37.05 -25.35 -29.25
C LYS A 343 -38.41 -25.12 -29.94
N ASN A 344 -39.13 -24.11 -29.57
CA ASN A 344 -40.39 -23.76 -30.19
C ASN A 344 -40.21 -23.26 -31.63
N LYS A 345 -39.16 -22.44 -31.89
CA LYS A 345 -38.87 -21.98 -33.24
C LYS A 345 -38.36 -23.10 -34.16
N ALA A 346 -37.71 -24.11 -33.64
CA ALA A 346 -37.26 -25.28 -34.40
C ALA A 346 -38.41 -26.28 -34.72
N LYS A 347 -39.55 -26.16 -34.04
CA LYS A 347 -40.79 -26.97 -34.28
C LYS A 347 -41.78 -26.29 -35.21
N SER A 348 -41.67 -25.01 -35.42
CA SER A 348 -42.44 -24.23 -36.41
C SER A 348 -41.71 -24.17 -37.76
#